data_146745b226fe04aaef691480c7916449
#
_entry.id   146745b226fe04aaef691480c7916449
#
_cell.length_a   1.000
_cell.length_b   1.000
_cell.length_c   1.000
_cell.angle_alpha   90.00
_cell.angle_beta   90.00
_cell.angle_gamma   90.00
#
_symmetry.space_group_name_H-M   'P 1'
#
loop_
_entity.id
_entity.type
_entity.pdbx_description
1 polymer ?
#
loop_
_entity_poly.entity_id
_entity_poly.type
_entity_poly.pdbx_seq_one_letter_code
_entity_poly.pdbx_strand_id
1 'polypeptide(L)'
;NFFSKLLPSIFSSGVTQINILVGTIIASFQASAVSYLYYADRIYQINLAIAGIAIGTVILPNLSRHIKSNNSLKTRELQNKALELSLFLSLPASLALMVGSEQITSALFGYGSFDKVSVSNSAKALFYFSFGLPAFSLIKIFSTFLFARNDTKTPFKYSLISVILNITISLMFFSKVGFIIIPIATTISSWFN
;
A
#
# COMPACT_ATOMS: atom_id res chain seq x y z
N ASN A 1 -19.00 -22.29 8.89
CA ASN A 1 -18.14 -22.07 10.06
C ASN A 1 -17.58 -20.66 10.06
N PHE A 2 -18.14 -19.77 10.89
CA PHE A 2 -17.75 -18.37 11.04
C PHE A 2 -16.27 -18.25 11.44
N PHE A 3 -15.84 -19.01 12.44
CA PHE A 3 -14.46 -18.98 12.95
C PHE A 3 -13.39 -19.39 11.92
N SER A 4 -13.68 -20.33 11.03
CA SER A 4 -12.71 -20.77 10.00
C SER A 4 -12.44 -19.71 8.93
N LYS A 5 -13.33 -18.72 8.78
CA LYS A 5 -13.16 -17.58 7.88
C LYS A 5 -12.62 -16.33 8.59
N LEU A 6 -12.90 -16.21 9.88
CA LEU A 6 -12.49 -15.07 10.70
C LEU A 6 -10.99 -15.12 11.03
N LEU A 7 -10.46 -16.29 11.35
CA LEU A 7 -9.04 -16.49 11.63
C LEU A 7 -8.13 -16.02 10.49
N PRO A 8 -8.29 -16.44 9.22
CA PRO A 8 -7.43 -15.96 8.12
C PRO A 8 -7.53 -14.45 7.89
N SER A 9 -8.69 -13.84 8.14
CA SER A 9 -8.87 -12.39 8.00
C SER A 9 -8.12 -11.61 9.08
N ILE A 10 -8.14 -12.08 10.33
CA ILE A 10 -7.38 -11.51 11.44
C ILE A 10 -5.87 -11.66 11.16
N PHE A 11 -5.44 -12.83 10.71
CA PHE A 11 -4.04 -13.06 10.37
C PHE A 11 -3.58 -12.21 9.19
N SER A 12 -4.42 -12.00 8.17
CA SER A 12 -4.10 -11.13 7.04
C SER A 12 -3.86 -9.67 7.48
N SER A 13 -4.70 -9.15 8.36
CA SER A 13 -4.50 -7.83 8.95
C SER A 13 -3.25 -7.78 9.85
N GLY A 14 -2.99 -8.86 10.59
CA GLY A 14 -1.82 -9.01 11.44
C GLY A 14 -0.50 -8.98 10.67
N VAL A 15 -0.44 -9.62 9.50
CA VAL A 15 0.76 -9.60 8.63
C VAL A 15 1.14 -8.17 8.24
N THR A 16 0.16 -7.34 7.89
CA THR A 16 0.41 -5.92 7.57
C THR A 16 0.94 -5.16 8.78
N GLN A 17 0.38 -5.40 9.97
CA GLN A 17 0.86 -4.76 11.20
C GLN A 17 2.28 -5.18 11.57
N ILE A 18 2.62 -6.45 11.38
CA ILE A 18 3.98 -6.96 11.58
C ILE A 18 4.95 -6.25 10.62
N ASN A 19 4.57 -6.06 9.35
CA ASN A 19 5.41 -5.35 8.38
C ASN A 19 5.69 -3.91 8.81
N ILE A 20 4.66 -3.18 9.25
CA ILE A 20 4.80 -1.81 9.76
C ILE A 20 5.70 -1.78 10.99
N LEU A 21 5.50 -2.70 11.94
CA LEU A 21 6.27 -2.78 13.17
C LEU A 21 7.76 -3.06 12.87
N VAL A 22 8.06 -4.05 12.05
CA VAL A 22 9.45 -4.38 11.67
C VAL A 22 10.09 -3.23 10.90
N GLY A 23 9.38 -2.61 9.95
CA GLY A 23 9.86 -1.42 9.24
C GLY A 23 10.18 -0.26 10.19
N THR A 24 9.35 -0.04 11.20
CA THR A 24 9.58 0.99 12.23
C THR A 24 10.81 0.66 13.09
N ILE A 25 10.99 -0.61 13.49
CA ILE A 25 12.17 -1.04 14.24
C ILE A 25 13.42 -0.82 13.40
N ILE A 26 13.44 -1.22 12.14
CA ILE A 26 14.59 -1.00 11.24
C ILE A 26 14.86 0.50 11.08
N ALA A 27 13.83 1.33 10.88
CA ALA A 27 13.97 2.77 10.77
C ALA A 27 14.55 3.41 12.03
N SER A 28 14.25 2.89 13.21
CA SER A 28 14.69 3.45 14.50
C SER A 28 16.21 3.42 14.70
N PHE A 29 16.94 2.62 13.93
CA PHE A 29 18.40 2.64 13.93
C PHE A 29 19.02 3.91 13.32
N GLN A 30 18.22 4.73 12.66
CA GLN A 30 18.65 6.02 12.10
C GLN A 30 17.83 7.15 12.71
N ALA A 31 18.48 8.19 13.21
CA ALA A 31 17.84 9.32 13.87
C ALA A 31 16.78 9.97 12.96
N SER A 32 15.60 10.25 13.50
CA SER A 32 14.46 10.89 12.84
C SER A 32 13.85 10.13 11.65
N ALA A 33 14.40 8.98 11.26
CA ALA A 33 13.94 8.22 10.09
C ALA A 33 12.48 7.76 10.23
N VAL A 34 12.07 7.34 11.44
CA VAL A 34 10.68 6.97 11.72
C VAL A 34 9.72 8.12 11.41
N SER A 35 10.08 9.35 11.81
CA SER A 35 9.27 10.54 11.52
C SER A 35 9.18 10.82 10.03
N TYR A 36 10.31 10.76 9.30
CA TYR A 36 10.33 10.99 7.85
C TYR A 36 9.42 10.01 7.10
N LEU A 37 9.50 8.73 7.45
CA LEU A 37 8.65 7.69 6.86
C LEU A 37 7.18 7.89 7.24
N TYR A 38 6.89 8.26 8.48
CA TYR A 38 5.52 8.51 8.94
C TYR A 38 4.83 9.62 8.14
N TYR A 39 5.49 10.77 7.95
CA TYR A 39 4.92 11.88 7.18
C TYR A 39 4.75 11.54 5.71
N ALA A 40 5.72 10.85 5.09
CA ALA A 40 5.60 10.34 3.72
C ALA A 40 4.42 9.37 3.56
N ASP A 41 4.28 8.44 4.49
CA ASP A 41 3.19 7.44 4.49
C ASP A 41 1.81 8.11 4.59
N ARG A 42 1.64 9.18 5.38
CA ARG A 42 0.37 9.91 5.47
C ARG A 42 -0.07 10.51 4.15
N ILE A 43 0.86 11.11 3.40
CA ILE A 43 0.52 11.71 2.10
C ILE A 43 0.11 10.62 1.11
N TYR A 44 0.87 9.55 1.03
CA TYR A 44 0.61 8.47 0.10
C TYR A 44 -0.70 7.73 0.42
N GLN A 45 -1.03 7.53 1.71
CA GLN A 45 -2.25 6.85 2.15
C GLN A 45 -3.54 7.57 1.71
N ILE A 46 -3.54 8.90 1.61
CA ILE A 46 -4.69 9.66 1.13
C ILE A 46 -5.06 9.22 -0.29
N ASN A 47 -4.07 9.14 -1.18
CA ASN A 47 -4.29 8.72 -2.57
C ASN A 47 -4.69 7.24 -2.66
N LEU A 48 -4.07 6.38 -1.85
CA LEU A 48 -4.42 4.96 -1.77
C LEU A 48 -5.88 4.76 -1.30
N ALA A 49 -6.34 5.57 -0.35
CA ALA A 49 -7.71 5.50 0.14
C ALA A 49 -8.73 5.75 -0.98
N ILE A 50 -8.46 6.71 -1.86
CA ILE A 50 -9.34 7.05 -2.98
C ILE A 50 -9.22 6.00 -4.10
N ALA A 51 -8.01 5.72 -4.58
CA ALA A 51 -7.77 4.89 -5.76
C ALA A 51 -7.92 3.38 -5.52
N GLY A 52 -7.79 2.92 -4.28
CA GLY A 52 -7.85 1.49 -3.95
C GLY A 52 -9.00 1.14 -3.01
N ILE A 53 -9.03 1.75 -1.82
CA ILE A 53 -9.94 1.34 -0.75
C ILE A 53 -11.39 1.72 -1.08
N ALA A 54 -11.66 2.96 -1.52
CA ALA A 54 -13.02 3.41 -1.84
C ALA A 54 -13.63 2.59 -2.97
N ILE A 55 -12.89 2.39 -4.07
CA ILE A 55 -13.33 1.59 -5.21
C ILE A 55 -13.63 0.15 -4.78
N GLY A 56 -12.70 -0.49 -4.03
CA GLY A 56 -12.89 -1.85 -3.53
C GLY A 56 -14.12 -2.00 -2.66
N THR A 57 -14.36 -1.04 -1.77
CA THR A 57 -15.50 -1.05 -0.84
C THR A 57 -16.84 -0.94 -1.57
N VAL A 58 -16.93 -0.06 -2.57
CA VAL A 58 -18.18 0.14 -3.36
C VAL A 58 -18.48 -1.07 -4.26
N ILE A 59 -17.44 -1.70 -4.81
CA ILE A 59 -17.61 -2.80 -5.77
C ILE A 59 -17.88 -4.13 -5.09
N LEU A 60 -17.36 -4.38 -3.89
CA LEU A 60 -17.47 -5.66 -3.20
C LEU A 60 -18.89 -6.22 -3.08
N PRO A 61 -19.92 -5.45 -2.66
CA PRO A 61 -21.29 -5.97 -2.53
C PRO A 61 -21.88 -6.39 -3.88
N ASN A 62 -21.71 -5.55 -4.90
CA ASN A 62 -22.23 -5.81 -6.25
C ASN A 62 -21.53 -7.01 -6.90
N LEU A 63 -20.21 -7.08 -6.76
CA LEU A 63 -19.41 -8.20 -7.27
C LEU A 63 -19.85 -9.53 -6.61
N SER A 64 -19.98 -9.55 -5.29
CA SER A 64 -20.44 -10.73 -4.54
C SER A 64 -21.84 -11.18 -4.96
N ARG A 65 -22.75 -10.23 -5.26
CA ARG A 65 -24.12 -10.53 -5.76
C ARG A 65 -24.06 -11.21 -7.12
N HIS A 66 -23.27 -10.69 -8.08
CA HIS A 66 -23.18 -11.24 -9.42
C HIS A 66 -22.43 -12.58 -9.46
N ILE A 67 -21.45 -12.80 -8.61
CA ILE A 67 -20.80 -14.09 -8.44
C ILE A 67 -21.80 -15.14 -7.94
N LYS A 68 -22.62 -14.82 -6.91
CA LYS A 68 -23.64 -15.73 -6.37
C LYS A 68 -24.74 -16.06 -7.38
N SER A 69 -25.09 -15.13 -8.28
CA SER A 69 -26.09 -15.35 -9.34
C SER A 69 -25.50 -15.98 -10.60
N ASN A 70 -24.26 -16.42 -10.59
CA ASN A 70 -23.53 -16.98 -11.74
C ASN A 70 -23.54 -16.09 -13.00
N ASN A 71 -23.66 -14.78 -12.83
CA ASN A 71 -23.63 -13.81 -13.92
C ASN A 71 -22.19 -13.43 -14.26
N SER A 72 -21.53 -14.27 -15.04
CA SER A 72 -20.11 -14.12 -15.40
C SER A 72 -19.81 -12.84 -16.20
N LEU A 73 -20.73 -12.43 -17.08
CA LEU A 73 -20.56 -11.22 -17.90
C LEU A 73 -20.52 -9.96 -17.03
N LYS A 74 -21.52 -9.77 -16.15
CA LYS A 74 -21.53 -8.62 -15.24
C LYS A 74 -20.43 -8.66 -14.20
N THR A 75 -20.03 -9.85 -13.76
CA THR A 75 -18.85 -10.02 -12.86
C THR A 75 -17.59 -9.48 -13.52
N ARG A 76 -17.32 -9.87 -14.77
CA ARG A 76 -16.16 -9.44 -15.55
C ARG A 76 -16.20 -7.93 -15.87
N GLU A 77 -17.37 -7.41 -16.23
CA GLU A 77 -17.57 -5.98 -16.49
C GLU A 77 -17.21 -5.14 -15.24
N LEU A 78 -17.73 -5.51 -14.07
CA LEU A 78 -17.42 -4.83 -12.80
C LEU A 78 -15.94 -4.93 -12.42
N GLN A 79 -15.31 -6.07 -12.65
CA GLN A 79 -13.89 -6.23 -12.39
C GLN A 79 -13.04 -5.32 -13.30
N ASN A 80 -13.32 -5.31 -14.60
CA ASN A 80 -12.60 -4.46 -15.55
C ASN A 80 -12.78 -2.98 -15.20
N LYS A 81 -14.01 -2.55 -14.90
CA LYS A 81 -14.30 -1.17 -14.51
C LYS A 81 -13.60 -0.75 -13.22
N ALA A 82 -13.48 -1.67 -12.25
CA ALA A 82 -12.73 -1.43 -11.02
C ALA A 82 -11.23 -1.22 -11.27
N LEU A 83 -10.64 -2.08 -12.11
CA LEU A 83 -9.22 -1.99 -12.49
C LEU A 83 -8.94 -0.71 -13.27
N GLU A 84 -9.76 -0.42 -14.27
CA GLU A 84 -9.68 0.79 -15.10
C GLU A 84 -9.73 2.06 -14.23
N LEU A 85 -10.73 2.16 -13.35
CA LEU A 85 -10.90 3.31 -12.49
C LEU A 85 -9.76 3.46 -11.47
N SER A 86 -9.30 2.34 -10.90
CA SER A 86 -8.19 2.33 -9.96
C SER A 86 -6.88 2.79 -10.62
N LEU A 87 -6.58 2.30 -11.81
CA LEU A 87 -5.39 2.73 -12.57
C LEU A 87 -5.50 4.18 -13.04
N PHE A 88 -6.69 4.58 -13.51
CA PHE A 88 -6.96 5.95 -13.93
C PHE A 88 -6.71 6.98 -12.81
N LEU A 89 -7.01 6.64 -11.57
CA LEU A 89 -6.76 7.50 -10.42
C LEU A 89 -5.33 7.36 -9.88
N SER A 90 -4.81 6.13 -9.78
CA SER A 90 -3.52 5.90 -9.12
C SER A 90 -2.32 6.30 -9.96
N LEU A 91 -2.36 6.16 -11.30
CA LEU A 91 -1.23 6.50 -12.16
C LEU A 91 -0.94 8.02 -12.19
N PRO A 92 -1.93 8.91 -12.44
CA PRO A 92 -1.68 10.36 -12.37
C PRO A 92 -1.27 10.81 -10.96
N ALA A 93 -1.90 10.25 -9.91
CA ALA A 93 -1.55 10.55 -8.53
C ALA A 93 -0.10 10.13 -8.19
N SER A 94 0.32 8.95 -8.66
CA SER A 94 1.70 8.48 -8.52
C SER A 94 2.69 9.45 -9.17
N LEU A 95 2.44 9.85 -10.43
CA LEU A 95 3.28 10.80 -11.14
C LEU A 95 3.32 12.18 -10.45
N ALA A 96 2.17 12.68 -10.00
CA ALA A 96 2.09 13.94 -9.29
C ALA A 96 2.89 13.91 -7.97
N LEU A 97 2.80 12.82 -7.22
CA LEU A 97 3.58 12.64 -5.98
C LEU A 97 5.08 12.46 -6.25
N MET A 98 5.48 11.83 -7.35
CA MET A 98 6.88 11.72 -7.74
C MET A 98 7.47 13.10 -8.06
N VAL A 99 6.82 13.83 -8.95
CA VAL A 99 7.32 15.15 -9.42
C VAL A 99 7.22 16.21 -8.34
N GLY A 100 6.12 16.19 -7.57
CA GLY A 100 5.81 17.19 -6.55
C GLY A 100 6.15 16.79 -5.11
N SER A 101 6.94 15.71 -4.90
CA SER A 101 7.18 15.18 -3.55
C SER A 101 7.69 16.22 -2.55
N GLU A 102 8.64 17.04 -2.95
CA GLU A 102 9.23 18.06 -2.08
C GLU A 102 8.27 19.24 -1.85
N GLN A 103 7.63 19.74 -2.91
CA GLN A 103 6.67 20.83 -2.85
C GLN A 103 5.45 20.45 -1.99
N ILE A 104 4.92 19.24 -2.20
CA ILE A 104 3.77 18.73 -1.44
C ILE A 104 4.14 18.54 0.03
N THR A 105 5.28 17.92 0.32
CA THR A 105 5.75 17.72 1.70
C THR A 105 6.00 19.06 2.39
N SER A 106 6.64 20.01 1.70
CA SER A 106 6.91 21.35 2.21
C SER A 106 5.61 22.12 2.48
N ALA A 107 4.66 22.08 1.55
CA ALA A 107 3.38 22.77 1.69
C ALA A 107 2.52 22.23 2.85
N LEU A 108 2.57 20.94 3.11
CA LEU A 108 1.76 20.30 4.16
C LEU A 108 2.42 20.35 5.53
N PHE A 109 3.74 20.23 5.60
CA PHE A 109 4.45 20.03 6.87
C PHE A 109 5.64 20.97 7.09
N GLY A 110 6.08 21.75 6.09
CA GLY A 110 7.29 22.58 6.12
C GLY A 110 7.17 23.83 6.99
N TYR A 111 6.66 23.71 8.22
CA TYR A 111 6.51 24.82 9.18
C TYR A 111 6.83 24.35 10.60
N GLY A 112 7.08 25.32 11.48
CA GLY A 112 7.41 25.07 12.89
C GLY A 112 8.74 24.32 13.03
N SER A 113 8.72 23.23 13.78
CA SER A 113 9.91 22.39 14.03
C SER A 113 10.29 21.45 12.89
N PHE A 114 9.51 21.40 11.82
CA PHE A 114 9.78 20.53 10.66
C PHE A 114 10.65 21.29 9.65
N ASP A 115 11.96 21.16 9.83
CA ASP A 115 12.97 21.88 9.07
C ASP A 115 13.13 21.41 7.62
N LYS A 116 13.96 22.12 6.84
CA LYS A 116 14.23 21.78 5.44
C LYS A 116 14.82 20.36 5.26
N VAL A 117 15.60 19.88 6.24
CA VAL A 117 16.18 18.53 6.20
C VAL A 117 15.08 17.49 6.37
N SER A 118 14.15 17.72 7.29
CA SER A 118 12.97 16.88 7.51
C SER A 118 12.06 16.83 6.27
N VAL A 119 11.82 18.00 5.64
CA VAL A 119 11.07 18.07 4.37
C VAL A 119 11.76 17.24 3.29
N SER A 120 13.06 17.46 3.04
CA SER A 120 13.80 16.76 1.98
C SER A 120 13.83 15.24 2.20
N ASN A 121 14.06 14.78 3.43
CA ASN A 121 14.10 13.35 3.73
C ASN A 121 12.70 12.69 3.63
N SER A 122 11.66 13.35 4.10
CA SER A 122 10.28 12.86 3.94
C SER A 122 9.85 12.86 2.47
N ALA A 123 10.24 13.86 1.70
CA ALA A 123 9.98 13.93 0.26
C ALA A 123 10.69 12.81 -0.51
N LYS A 124 11.94 12.47 -0.16
CA LYS A 124 12.63 11.30 -0.73
C LYS A 124 11.88 10.00 -0.44
N ALA A 125 11.42 9.80 0.79
CA ALA A 125 10.63 8.63 1.13
C ALA A 125 9.31 8.60 0.34
N LEU A 126 8.61 9.73 0.23
CA LEU A 126 7.38 9.88 -0.55
C LEU A 126 7.60 9.55 -2.02
N PHE A 127 8.69 10.04 -2.62
CA PHE A 127 9.06 9.74 -4.01
C PHE A 127 9.11 8.23 -4.26
N TYR A 128 9.80 7.47 -3.40
CA TYR A 128 9.87 6.01 -3.57
C TYR A 128 8.55 5.30 -3.28
N PHE A 129 7.77 5.73 -2.29
CA PHE A 129 6.42 5.19 -2.05
C PHE A 129 5.49 5.42 -3.24
N SER A 130 5.66 6.54 -3.94
CA SER A 130 4.80 6.91 -5.08
C SER A 130 4.88 5.90 -6.23
N PHE A 131 6.05 5.30 -6.48
CA PHE A 131 6.19 4.19 -7.43
C PHE A 131 5.35 2.97 -7.06
N GLY A 132 5.10 2.77 -5.77
CA GLY A 132 4.28 1.68 -5.26
C GLY A 132 2.77 1.95 -5.31
N LEU A 133 2.34 3.19 -5.47
CA LEU A 133 0.93 3.56 -5.36
C LEU A 133 -0.01 2.79 -6.30
N PRO A 134 0.30 2.61 -7.60
CA PRO A 134 -0.53 1.78 -8.46
C PRO A 134 -0.56 0.31 -8.01
N ALA A 135 0.57 -0.25 -7.60
CA ALA A 135 0.63 -1.62 -7.10
C ALA A 135 -0.22 -1.79 -5.83
N PHE A 136 -0.11 -0.90 -4.86
CA PHE A 136 -0.94 -0.92 -3.65
C PHE A 136 -2.44 -0.83 -3.95
N SER A 137 -2.81 0.03 -4.92
CA SER A 137 -4.20 0.17 -5.35
C SER A 137 -4.71 -1.13 -5.98
N LEU A 138 -3.93 -1.74 -6.86
CA LEU A 138 -4.25 -3.02 -7.49
C LEU A 138 -4.36 -4.15 -6.46
N ILE A 139 -3.47 -4.23 -5.47
CA ILE A 139 -3.54 -5.21 -4.38
C ILE A 139 -4.89 -5.11 -3.65
N LYS A 140 -5.37 -3.89 -3.37
CA LYS A 140 -6.67 -3.68 -2.72
C LYS A 140 -7.82 -4.18 -3.59
N ILE A 141 -7.79 -3.89 -4.89
CA ILE A 141 -8.82 -4.32 -5.84
C ILE A 141 -8.81 -5.84 -6.02
N PHE A 142 -7.65 -6.46 -6.26
CA PHE A 142 -7.55 -7.92 -6.40
C PHE A 142 -7.93 -8.66 -5.12
N SER A 143 -7.54 -8.15 -3.96
CA SER A 143 -7.98 -8.70 -2.67
C SER A 143 -9.51 -8.65 -2.55
N THR A 144 -10.14 -7.56 -2.98
CA THR A 144 -11.61 -7.42 -3.00
C THR A 144 -12.24 -8.47 -3.92
N PHE A 145 -11.66 -8.75 -5.09
CA PHE A 145 -12.16 -9.78 -6.00
C PHE A 145 -12.08 -11.18 -5.39
N LEU A 146 -11.02 -11.49 -4.68
CA LEU A 146 -10.83 -12.77 -3.99
C LEU A 146 -11.79 -12.89 -2.79
N PHE A 147 -11.94 -11.83 -2.01
CA PHE A 147 -12.91 -11.81 -0.89
C PHE A 147 -14.36 -11.99 -1.37
N ALA A 148 -14.74 -11.40 -2.53
CA ALA A 148 -16.05 -11.62 -3.12
C ALA A 148 -16.32 -13.09 -3.47
N ARG A 149 -15.26 -13.87 -3.73
CA ARG A 149 -15.28 -15.32 -3.96
C ARG A 149 -15.11 -16.16 -2.68
N ASN A 150 -15.10 -15.53 -1.51
CA ASN A 150 -14.79 -16.14 -0.21
C ASN A 150 -13.37 -16.75 -0.12
N ASP A 151 -12.45 -16.34 -0.98
CA ASP A 151 -11.04 -16.72 -0.90
C ASP A 151 -10.27 -15.69 -0.08
N THR A 152 -10.02 -15.99 1.17
CA THR A 152 -9.20 -15.20 2.08
C THR A 152 -7.77 -15.73 2.20
N LYS A 153 -7.54 -16.97 1.74
CA LYS A 153 -6.24 -17.65 1.87
C LYS A 153 -5.23 -17.14 0.85
N THR A 154 -5.67 -16.90 -0.38
CA THR A 154 -4.79 -16.44 -1.46
C THR A 154 -4.19 -15.05 -1.15
N PRO A 155 -4.96 -14.01 -0.79
CA PRO A 155 -4.39 -12.73 -0.38
C PRO A 155 -3.45 -12.83 0.80
N PHE A 156 -3.80 -13.65 1.81
CA PHE A 156 -2.94 -13.88 2.97
C PHE A 156 -1.57 -14.46 2.57
N LYS A 157 -1.56 -15.50 1.71
CA LYS A 157 -0.33 -16.14 1.25
C LYS A 157 0.60 -15.15 0.53
N TYR A 158 0.08 -14.38 -0.41
CA TYR A 158 0.87 -13.40 -1.16
C TYR A 158 1.34 -12.24 -0.27
N SER A 159 0.48 -11.75 0.62
CA SER A 159 0.89 -10.73 1.60
C SER A 159 2.02 -11.22 2.51
N LEU A 160 1.99 -12.47 2.96
CA LEU A 160 3.05 -13.04 3.79
C LEU A 160 4.39 -13.11 3.03
N ILE A 161 4.37 -13.59 1.78
CA ILE A 161 5.58 -13.65 0.94
C ILE A 161 6.12 -12.22 0.70
N SER A 162 5.24 -11.27 0.41
CA SER A 162 5.58 -9.86 0.21
C SER A 162 6.25 -9.25 1.45
N VAL A 163 5.73 -9.53 2.65
CA VAL A 163 6.31 -9.04 3.90
C VAL A 163 7.70 -9.65 4.15
N ILE A 164 7.87 -10.95 3.91
CA ILE A 164 9.18 -11.60 4.03
C ILE A 164 10.18 -10.95 3.06
N LEU A 165 9.78 -10.72 1.81
CA LEU A 165 10.60 -10.06 0.80
C LEU A 165 10.99 -8.64 1.24
N ASN A 166 10.02 -7.84 1.73
CA ASN A 166 10.24 -6.49 2.23
C ASN A 166 11.29 -6.47 3.37
N ILE A 167 11.07 -7.31 4.38
CA ILE A 167 11.98 -7.40 5.55
C ILE A 167 13.38 -7.81 5.09
N THR A 168 13.49 -8.82 4.22
CA THR A 168 14.77 -9.30 3.71
C THR A 168 15.54 -8.20 2.97
N ILE A 169 14.89 -7.50 2.03
CA ILE A 169 15.52 -6.40 1.29
C ILE A 169 15.92 -5.27 2.25
N SER A 170 15.03 -4.90 3.18
CA SER A 170 15.30 -3.83 4.14
C SER A 170 16.51 -4.14 5.00
N LEU A 171 16.62 -5.35 5.57
CA LEU A 171 17.74 -5.74 6.41
C LEU A 171 19.06 -5.85 5.63
N MET A 172 19.03 -6.40 4.42
CA MET A 172 20.25 -6.58 3.63
C MET A 172 20.88 -5.26 3.17
N PHE A 173 20.07 -4.25 2.90
CA PHE A 173 20.55 -3.01 2.30
C PHE A 173 20.48 -1.80 3.23
N PHE A 174 19.93 -1.92 4.43
CA PHE A 174 19.82 -0.80 5.37
C PHE A 174 21.18 -0.16 5.69
N SER A 175 22.22 -0.95 5.91
CA SER A 175 23.57 -0.46 6.20
C SER A 175 24.20 0.32 5.05
N LYS A 176 23.74 0.11 3.80
CA LYS A 176 24.28 0.76 2.60
C LYS A 176 23.48 1.99 2.18
N VAL A 177 22.15 1.94 2.29
CA VAL A 177 21.23 2.94 1.75
C VAL A 177 20.55 3.79 2.84
N GLY A 178 20.60 3.31 4.09
CA GLY A 178 19.91 3.94 5.21
C GLY A 178 18.38 3.74 5.13
N PHE A 179 17.62 4.63 5.78
CA PHE A 179 16.17 4.49 5.92
C PHE A 179 15.40 4.48 4.58
N ILE A 180 15.96 5.03 3.51
CA ILE A 180 15.35 5.07 2.17
C ILE A 180 15.12 3.66 1.60
N ILE A 181 15.85 2.66 2.08
CA ILE A 181 15.62 1.27 1.65
C ILE A 181 14.22 0.78 2.03
N ILE A 182 13.61 1.31 3.09
CA ILE A 182 12.30 0.87 3.56
C ILE A 182 11.19 1.19 2.54
N PRO A 183 11.03 2.44 2.05
CA PRO A 183 10.07 2.71 0.98
C PRO A 183 10.42 1.99 -0.34
N ILE A 184 11.69 1.81 -0.66
CA ILE A 184 12.11 1.04 -1.85
C ILE A 184 11.69 -0.43 -1.70
N ALA A 185 12.02 -1.08 -0.60
CA ALA A 185 11.66 -2.47 -0.34
C ALA A 185 10.14 -2.66 -0.31
N THR A 186 9.41 -1.71 0.28
CA THR A 186 7.95 -1.71 0.31
C THR A 186 7.35 -1.62 -1.09
N THR A 187 7.91 -0.77 -1.94
CA THR A 187 7.50 -0.64 -3.34
C THR A 187 7.77 -1.91 -4.14
N ILE A 188 8.98 -2.45 -4.06
CA ILE A 188 9.35 -3.70 -4.76
C ILE A 188 8.45 -4.85 -4.30
N SER A 189 8.27 -5.01 -3.00
CA SER A 189 7.44 -6.08 -2.45
C SER A 189 5.96 -5.94 -2.80
N SER A 190 5.46 -4.72 -2.96
CA SER A 190 4.08 -4.48 -3.41
C SER A 190 3.86 -4.85 -4.87
N TRP A 191 4.82 -4.57 -5.75
CA TRP A 191 4.76 -5.01 -7.14
C TRP A 191 4.88 -6.52 -7.31
N PHE A 192 5.52 -7.19 -6.37
CA PHE A 192 5.58 -8.65 -6.32
C PHE A 192 4.28 -9.27 -5.80
N ASN A 193 3.55 -8.60 -4.92
CA ASN A 193 2.30 -9.08 -4.30
C ASN A 193 1.16 -9.17 -5.31
#